data_0242a807019f0286250052ec313b95ec
#
_entry.id   0242a807019f0286250052ec313b95ec
#
_cell.length_a   1.000
_cell.length_b   1.000
_cell.length_c   1.000
_cell.angle_alpha   90.00
_cell.angle_beta   90.00
_cell.angle_gamma   90.00
#
_symmetry.space_group_name_H-M   'P 1'
#
loop_
_entity.id
_entity.type
_entity.pdbx_description
1 polymer ?
#
loop_
_entity_poly.entity_id
_entity_poly.type
_entity_poly.pdbx_seq_one_letter_code
_entity_poly.pdbx_strand_id
1 'polypeptide(L)'
;DKLLSFPFDSMDTFIELLKESAKDKETLSIKITIYRLARQARIVKYLCEAAENGKEVLVLMELRARFDEENNINYSEILEEAGCKVMYGMEDYKVHSKVCLITKKNSRGIYYITQIGTGNYNESTSKLYTDLSLMTASEEIGHDASVFFHNMATFNLQGTYEHLLVCLLYT
;
A
#
# COMPACT_ATOMS: atom_id res chain seq x y z
N ASP A 1 6.21 -10.47 13.30
CA ASP A 1 5.22 -10.76 12.26
C ASP A 1 3.82 -10.83 12.87
N LYS A 2 2.83 -10.35 12.14
CA LYS A 2 1.43 -10.41 12.54
C LYS A 2 0.56 -10.81 11.35
N LEU A 3 -0.20 -11.88 11.49
CA LEU A 3 -1.19 -12.33 10.51
C LEU A 3 -2.58 -11.98 11.03
N LEU A 4 -3.36 -11.28 10.23
CA LEU A 4 -4.77 -10.97 10.47
C LEU A 4 -5.64 -11.80 9.54
N SER A 5 -6.75 -12.30 10.07
CA SER A 5 -7.76 -13.05 9.34
C SER A 5 -9.09 -12.30 9.38
N PHE A 6 -9.48 -11.72 8.26
CA PHE A 6 -10.77 -11.05 8.14
C PHE A 6 -11.89 -12.08 7.88
N PRO A 7 -13.11 -11.82 8.35
CA PRO A 7 -13.60 -10.64 9.08
C PRO A 7 -13.41 -10.70 10.60
N PHE A 8 -12.68 -11.68 11.12
CA PHE A 8 -12.55 -11.94 12.56
C PHE A 8 -11.60 -10.96 13.26
N ASP A 9 -10.56 -10.53 12.54
CA ASP A 9 -9.66 -9.47 12.99
C ASP A 9 -10.05 -8.11 12.41
N SER A 10 -9.64 -7.03 13.08
CA SER A 10 -9.89 -5.67 12.62
C SER A 10 -8.77 -5.15 11.72
N MET A 11 -9.13 -4.42 10.65
CA MET A 11 -8.19 -3.64 9.84
C MET A 11 -7.56 -2.49 10.64
N ASP A 12 -8.10 -2.15 11.80
CA ASP A 12 -7.54 -1.10 12.67
C ASP A 12 -6.07 -1.33 13.00
N THR A 13 -5.62 -2.58 13.10
CA THR A 13 -4.20 -2.90 13.32
C THR A 13 -3.30 -2.36 12.22
N PHE A 14 -3.70 -2.49 10.95
CA PHE A 14 -2.95 -1.93 9.83
C PHE A 14 -3.06 -0.39 9.78
N ILE A 15 -4.24 0.14 10.07
CA ILE A 15 -4.48 1.58 10.11
C ILE A 15 -3.64 2.27 11.19
N GLU A 16 -3.53 1.67 12.38
CA GLU A 16 -2.65 2.18 13.45
C GLU A 16 -1.17 2.11 13.04
N LEU A 17 -0.74 1.05 12.36
CA LEU A 17 0.62 0.99 11.80
C LEU A 17 0.91 2.16 10.85
N LEU A 18 -0.02 2.52 9.97
CA LEU A 18 0.13 3.69 9.09
C LEU A 18 0.16 4.99 9.88
N LYS A 19 -0.73 5.14 10.85
CA LYS A 19 -0.81 6.33 11.71
C LYS A 19 0.47 6.54 12.52
N GLU A 20 1.01 5.48 13.10
CA GLU A 20 2.28 5.53 13.82
C GLU A 20 3.43 5.87 12.86
N SER A 21 3.47 5.22 11.70
CA SER A 21 4.52 5.44 10.69
C SER A 21 4.50 6.86 10.13
N ALA A 22 3.32 7.49 10.00
CA ALA A 22 3.20 8.87 9.55
C ALA A 22 3.93 9.86 10.50
N LYS A 23 4.02 9.55 11.79
CA LYS A 23 4.63 10.41 12.82
C LYS A 23 6.05 10.01 13.19
N ASP A 24 6.41 8.77 12.94
CA ASP A 24 7.70 8.21 13.35
C ASP A 24 8.85 8.85 12.57
N LYS A 25 9.84 9.36 13.29
CA LYS A 25 11.04 9.98 12.72
C LYS A 25 11.94 8.99 11.97
N GLU A 26 11.87 7.71 12.28
CA GLU A 26 12.60 6.67 11.56
C GLU A 26 11.98 6.33 10.21
N THR A 27 10.69 6.64 9.99
CA THR A 27 10.02 6.40 8.71
C THR A 27 10.54 7.36 7.65
N LEU A 28 11.08 6.79 6.55
CA LEU A 28 11.55 7.52 5.38
C LEU A 28 10.48 7.59 4.29
N SER A 29 9.83 6.45 4.01
CA SER A 29 8.82 6.37 2.95
C SER A 29 7.71 5.38 3.27
N ILE A 30 6.54 5.62 2.66
CA ILE A 30 5.41 4.70 2.63
C ILE A 30 5.01 4.54 1.16
N LYS A 31 5.02 3.29 0.66
CA LYS A 31 4.60 2.94 -0.69
C LYS A 31 3.45 1.95 -0.60
N ILE A 32 2.37 2.22 -1.30
CA ILE A 32 1.15 1.40 -1.19
C ILE A 32 0.43 1.28 -2.54
N THR A 33 -0.15 0.09 -2.79
CA THR A 33 -1.06 -0.11 -3.91
C THR A 33 -2.50 0.10 -3.45
N ILE A 34 -3.33 0.78 -4.23
CA ILE A 34 -4.73 1.02 -3.93
C ILE A 34 -5.60 0.60 -5.11
N TYR A 35 -6.51 -0.37 -4.87
CA TYR A 35 -7.52 -0.78 -5.84
C TYR A 35 -8.90 -0.23 -5.46
N ARG A 36 -9.33 -0.39 -4.21
CA ARG A 36 -10.59 0.10 -3.67
C ARG A 36 -10.44 0.59 -2.26
N LEU A 37 -11.04 1.73 -1.97
CA LEU A 37 -11.09 2.35 -0.65
C LEU A 37 -12.54 2.49 -0.16
N ALA A 38 -12.73 2.57 1.14
CA ALA A 38 -14.00 2.98 1.73
C ALA A 38 -14.26 4.47 1.45
N ARG A 39 -15.53 4.91 1.48
CA ARG A 39 -15.91 6.32 1.24
C ARG A 39 -15.29 7.32 2.23
N GLN A 40 -14.88 6.87 3.40
CA GLN A 40 -14.19 7.68 4.42
C GLN A 40 -12.94 6.92 4.88
N ALA A 41 -12.02 6.67 3.93
CA ALA A 41 -10.85 5.86 4.16
C ALA A 41 -9.86 6.57 5.09
N ARG A 42 -9.71 6.07 6.31
CA ARG A 42 -8.68 6.54 7.27
C ARG A 42 -7.25 6.37 6.74
N ILE A 43 -7.04 5.39 5.86
CA ILE A 43 -5.78 5.15 5.18
C ILE A 43 -5.31 6.42 4.43
N VAL A 44 -6.20 7.04 3.64
CA VAL A 44 -5.89 8.28 2.91
C VAL A 44 -5.45 9.38 3.87
N LYS A 45 -6.17 9.56 4.98
CA LYS A 45 -5.80 10.54 6.01
C LYS A 45 -4.36 10.36 6.49
N TYR A 46 -3.95 9.12 6.79
CA TYR A 46 -2.60 8.88 7.33
C TYR A 46 -1.51 8.91 6.27
N LEU A 47 -1.83 8.63 5.01
CA LEU A 47 -0.91 8.86 3.89
C LEU A 47 -0.67 10.36 3.67
N CYS A 48 -1.71 11.19 3.71
CA CYS A 48 -1.59 12.65 3.67
C CYS A 48 -0.76 13.16 4.86
N GLU A 49 -1.09 12.75 6.09
CA GLU A 49 -0.33 13.11 7.29
C GLU A 49 1.15 12.71 7.20
N ALA A 50 1.46 11.56 6.58
CA ALA A 50 2.84 11.15 6.36
C ALA A 50 3.57 12.09 5.39
N ALA A 51 2.96 12.46 4.27
CA ALA A 51 3.53 13.38 3.30
C ALA A 51 3.73 14.78 3.91
N GLU A 52 2.74 15.30 4.63
CA GLU A 52 2.81 16.57 5.36
C GLU A 52 3.93 16.58 6.42
N ASN A 53 4.23 15.42 7.03
CA ASN A 53 5.36 15.21 7.94
C ASN A 53 6.69 14.94 7.23
N GLY A 54 6.77 15.18 5.91
CA GLY A 54 8.00 15.09 5.12
C GLY A 54 8.43 13.67 4.75
N LYS A 55 7.54 12.66 4.84
CA LYS A 55 7.83 11.31 4.35
C LYS A 55 7.62 11.24 2.83
N GLU A 56 8.42 10.43 2.14
CA GLU A 56 8.12 10.10 0.75
C GLU A 56 6.91 9.15 0.72
N VAL A 57 5.80 9.59 0.13
CA VAL A 57 4.60 8.75 -0.01
C VAL A 57 4.35 8.50 -1.50
N LEU A 58 4.34 7.21 -1.87
CA LEU A 58 4.01 6.75 -3.22
C LEU A 58 2.75 5.89 -3.18
N VAL A 59 1.75 6.30 -3.92
CA VAL A 59 0.49 5.56 -4.06
C VAL A 59 0.36 5.09 -5.50
N LEU A 60 0.36 3.77 -5.70
CA LEU A 60 0.05 3.16 -7.00
C LEU A 60 -1.44 2.84 -7.03
N MET A 61 -2.22 3.63 -7.76
CA MET A 61 -3.69 3.61 -7.76
C MET A 61 -4.26 3.03 -9.04
N GLU A 62 -5.26 2.14 -8.91
CA GLU A 62 -6.07 1.65 -10.01
C GLU A 62 -7.26 2.58 -10.25
N LEU A 63 -7.28 3.30 -11.37
CA LEU A 63 -8.40 4.18 -11.70
C LEU A 63 -9.61 3.43 -12.25
N ARG A 64 -9.41 2.29 -12.91
CA ARG A 64 -10.46 1.49 -13.53
C ARG A 64 -11.06 0.44 -12.58
N ALA A 65 -11.13 0.76 -11.28
CA ALA A 65 -11.81 -0.08 -10.31
C ALA A 65 -13.31 0.06 -10.50
N ARG A 66 -13.94 -0.95 -11.12
CA ARG A 66 -15.38 -0.95 -11.45
C ARG A 66 -16.23 -0.49 -10.25
N PHE A 67 -17.08 0.54 -10.47
CA PHE A 67 -17.96 1.22 -9.51
C PHE A 67 -17.29 2.12 -8.47
N ASP A 68 -15.96 2.28 -8.51
CA ASP A 68 -15.20 3.12 -7.57
C ASP A 68 -14.34 4.18 -8.28
N GLU A 69 -14.53 4.38 -9.59
CA GLU A 69 -13.71 5.29 -10.41
C GLU A 69 -13.75 6.71 -9.87
N GLU A 70 -14.94 7.26 -9.61
CA GLU A 70 -15.11 8.63 -9.10
C GLU A 70 -14.46 8.78 -7.71
N ASN A 71 -14.64 7.79 -6.84
CA ASN A 71 -14.06 7.79 -5.51
C ASN A 71 -12.53 7.76 -5.55
N ASN A 72 -11.95 6.96 -6.45
CA ASN A 72 -10.50 6.87 -6.61
C ASN A 72 -9.91 8.15 -7.22
N ILE A 73 -10.61 8.80 -8.16
CA ILE A 73 -10.20 10.10 -8.71
C ILE A 73 -10.17 11.15 -7.60
N ASN A 74 -11.24 11.29 -6.81
CA ASN A 74 -11.29 12.23 -5.70
C ASN A 74 -10.16 11.99 -4.69
N TYR A 75 -9.85 10.74 -4.37
CA TYR A 75 -8.76 10.42 -3.45
C TYR A 75 -7.38 10.69 -4.06
N SER A 76 -7.21 10.51 -5.38
CA SER A 76 -5.94 10.87 -6.01
C SER A 76 -5.65 12.36 -5.90
N GLU A 77 -6.65 13.20 -6.11
CA GLU A 77 -6.53 14.67 -5.95
C GLU A 77 -6.16 15.04 -4.51
N ILE A 78 -6.85 14.49 -3.51
CA ILE A 78 -6.56 14.73 -2.09
C ILE A 78 -5.12 14.32 -1.74
N LEU A 79 -4.66 13.16 -2.22
CA LEU A 79 -3.31 12.66 -1.97
C LEU A 79 -2.26 13.55 -2.63
N GLU A 80 -2.46 13.97 -3.88
CA GLU A 80 -1.54 14.87 -4.60
C GLU A 80 -1.46 16.25 -3.95
N GLU A 81 -2.59 16.82 -3.52
CA GLU A 81 -2.63 18.09 -2.77
C GLU A 81 -1.85 18.02 -1.45
N ALA A 82 -1.84 16.88 -0.77
CA ALA A 82 -1.05 16.66 0.44
C ALA A 82 0.45 16.40 0.18
N GLY A 83 0.87 16.32 -1.08
CA GLY A 83 2.25 16.09 -1.49
C GLY A 83 2.62 14.61 -1.68
N CYS A 84 1.65 13.70 -1.74
CA CYS A 84 1.90 12.31 -2.13
C CYS A 84 2.18 12.23 -3.64
N LYS A 85 3.05 11.31 -4.03
CA LYS A 85 3.22 10.94 -5.43
C LYS A 85 2.20 9.88 -5.77
N VAL A 86 1.24 10.20 -6.64
CA VAL A 86 0.27 9.25 -7.15
C VAL A 86 0.73 8.75 -8.52
N MET A 87 0.74 7.43 -8.69
CA MET A 87 0.98 6.77 -9.96
C MET A 87 -0.24 5.95 -10.32
N TYR A 88 -0.58 5.96 -11.59
CA TYR A 88 -1.68 5.17 -12.12
C TYR A 88 -1.16 3.90 -12.77
N GLY A 89 -1.99 2.86 -12.77
CA GLY A 89 -1.64 1.59 -13.40
C GLY A 89 -1.43 1.71 -14.91
N MET A 90 -0.91 0.65 -15.50
CA MET A 90 -0.66 0.57 -16.94
C MET A 90 -1.96 0.31 -17.73
N GLU A 91 -2.00 0.73 -18.99
CA GLU A 91 -3.22 0.69 -19.82
C GLU A 91 -3.81 -0.72 -19.96
N ASP A 92 -2.96 -1.73 -20.17
CA ASP A 92 -3.37 -3.12 -20.42
C ASP A 92 -3.39 -4.01 -19.16
N TYR A 93 -3.02 -3.46 -17.99
CA TYR A 93 -2.88 -4.23 -16.75
C TYR A 93 -3.58 -3.55 -15.58
N LYS A 94 -4.19 -4.34 -14.71
CA LYS A 94 -4.77 -3.82 -13.47
C LYS A 94 -3.80 -3.91 -12.31
N VAL A 95 -3.76 -2.85 -11.51
CA VAL A 95 -3.11 -2.85 -10.21
C VAL A 95 -4.01 -3.56 -9.22
N HIS A 96 -3.91 -4.88 -9.12
CA HIS A 96 -4.74 -5.69 -8.22
C HIS A 96 -4.00 -6.19 -6.98
N SER A 97 -2.71 -5.95 -6.86
CA SER A 97 -1.91 -6.28 -5.67
C SER A 97 -2.38 -5.49 -4.44
N LYS A 98 -2.18 -6.07 -3.26
CA LYS A 98 -2.42 -5.44 -1.96
C LYS A 98 -1.12 -5.52 -1.17
N VAL A 99 -0.28 -4.51 -1.37
CA VAL A 99 1.02 -4.42 -0.73
C VAL A 99 1.25 -2.98 -0.23
N CYS A 100 1.75 -2.88 0.99
CA CYS A 100 2.23 -1.64 1.58
C CYS A 100 3.65 -1.88 2.10
N LEU A 101 4.59 -1.03 1.67
CA LEU A 101 5.98 -1.04 2.12
C LEU A 101 6.27 0.24 2.90
N ILE A 102 6.67 0.10 4.14
CA ILE A 102 7.16 1.17 4.99
C ILE A 102 8.66 1.00 5.12
N THR A 103 9.43 1.95 4.57
CA THR A 103 10.88 1.98 4.71
C THR A 103 11.27 2.84 5.88
N LYS A 104 12.07 2.29 6.77
CA LYS A 104 12.55 2.97 7.98
C LYS A 104 14.07 2.95 8.05
N LYS A 105 14.63 3.88 8.83
CA LYS A 105 16.08 3.98 9.08
C LYS A 105 16.35 4.29 10.55
N ASN A 106 17.24 3.52 11.14
CA ASN A 106 17.78 3.77 12.47
C ASN A 106 19.31 3.74 12.47
N SER A 107 19.92 3.69 13.64
CA SER A 107 21.39 3.64 13.80
C SER A 107 22.04 2.38 13.21
N ARG A 108 21.27 1.31 12.97
CA ARG A 108 21.74 0.04 12.39
C ARG A 108 21.63 -0.01 10.86
N GLY A 109 20.88 0.91 10.25
CA GLY A 109 20.66 0.97 8.82
C GLY A 109 19.18 1.07 8.42
N ILE A 110 18.91 0.73 7.16
CA ILE A 110 17.55 0.69 6.60
C ILE A 110 16.91 -0.66 6.95
N TYR A 111 15.63 -0.62 7.29
CA TYR A 111 14.80 -1.81 7.51
C TYR A 111 13.38 -1.57 6.99
N TYR A 112 12.63 -2.65 6.84
CA TYR A 112 11.32 -2.63 6.22
C TYR A 112 10.24 -3.14 7.17
N ILE A 113 9.03 -2.59 7.03
CA ILE A 113 7.79 -3.21 7.48
C ILE A 113 6.92 -3.35 6.24
N THR A 114 6.59 -4.59 5.90
CA THR A 114 5.79 -4.89 4.71
C THR A 114 4.45 -5.48 5.13
N GLN A 115 3.36 -4.96 4.57
CA GLN A 115 2.06 -5.59 4.67
C GLN A 115 1.68 -6.13 3.29
N ILE A 116 1.19 -7.38 3.27
CA ILE A 116 0.71 -8.07 2.07
C ILE A 116 -0.66 -8.64 2.40
N GLY A 117 -1.61 -8.48 1.50
CA GLY A 117 -2.98 -8.96 1.73
C GLY A 117 -3.62 -9.59 0.51
N THR A 118 -4.65 -10.40 0.73
CA THR A 118 -5.54 -10.91 -0.31
C THR A 118 -6.70 -9.95 -0.56
N GLY A 119 -7.15 -9.22 0.48
CA GLY A 119 -8.27 -8.28 0.45
C GLY A 119 -7.88 -6.84 0.20
N ASN A 120 -8.80 -6.05 -0.36
CA ASN A 120 -8.61 -4.63 -0.59
C ASN A 120 -8.49 -3.85 0.73
N TYR A 121 -7.82 -2.69 0.68
CA TYR A 121 -7.74 -1.73 1.78
C TYR A 121 -9.06 -0.99 1.99
N ASN A 122 -10.12 -1.73 2.27
CA ASN A 122 -11.46 -1.20 2.44
C ASN A 122 -12.05 -1.64 3.78
N GLU A 123 -12.16 -0.69 4.71
CA GLU A 123 -12.57 -0.89 6.10
C GLU A 123 -14.00 -1.46 6.23
N SER A 124 -14.85 -1.25 5.23
CA SER A 124 -16.22 -1.77 5.23
C SER A 124 -16.27 -3.20 4.73
N THR A 125 -15.57 -3.50 3.63
CA THR A 125 -15.60 -4.84 3.04
C THR A 125 -14.76 -5.86 3.82
N SER A 126 -13.72 -5.43 4.55
CA SER A 126 -12.95 -6.30 5.44
C SER A 126 -13.79 -6.97 6.55
N LYS A 127 -14.97 -6.40 6.86
CA LYS A 127 -15.92 -6.98 7.82
C LYS A 127 -16.84 -8.05 7.21
N LEU A 128 -16.78 -8.26 5.91
CA LEU A 128 -17.69 -9.12 5.15
C LEU A 128 -16.99 -10.25 4.42
N TYR A 129 -15.77 -10.01 3.94
CA TYR A 129 -15.02 -10.96 3.12
C TYR A 129 -13.97 -11.70 3.94
N THR A 130 -13.74 -12.95 3.57
CA THR A 130 -12.66 -13.77 4.13
C THR A 130 -11.37 -13.46 3.40
N ASP A 131 -10.45 -12.78 4.10
CA ASP A 131 -9.17 -12.36 3.58
C ASP A 131 -8.06 -12.52 4.63
N LEU A 132 -6.82 -12.57 4.17
CA LEU A 132 -5.64 -12.61 5.01
C LEU A 132 -4.80 -11.35 4.81
N SER A 133 -4.15 -10.88 5.88
CA SER A 133 -3.24 -9.75 5.87
C SER A 133 -2.03 -10.05 6.74
N LEU A 134 -0.87 -10.21 6.12
CA LEU A 134 0.41 -10.40 6.80
C LEU A 134 1.13 -9.05 6.94
N MET A 135 1.52 -8.70 8.16
CA MET A 135 2.48 -7.63 8.43
C MET A 135 3.76 -8.25 8.95
N THR A 136 4.88 -7.98 8.29
CA THR A 136 6.18 -8.59 8.58
C THR A 136 7.31 -7.58 8.52
N ALA A 137 8.36 -7.83 9.32
CA ALA A 137 9.64 -7.14 9.25
C ALA A 137 10.72 -7.99 8.56
N SER A 138 10.34 -9.03 7.79
CA SER A 138 11.30 -9.79 6.98
C SER A 138 12.01 -8.87 6.00
N GLU A 139 13.34 -8.91 6.03
CA GLU A 139 14.19 -8.13 5.15
C GLU A 139 14.03 -8.57 3.69
N GLU A 140 13.91 -9.87 3.47
CA GLU A 140 13.77 -10.49 2.15
C GLU A 140 12.45 -10.07 1.48
N ILE A 141 11.35 -10.16 2.21
CA ILE A 141 10.02 -9.71 1.71
C ILE A 141 10.02 -8.20 1.47
N GLY A 142 10.64 -7.43 2.37
CA GLY A 142 10.77 -5.98 2.23
C GLY A 142 11.61 -5.59 1.02
N HIS A 143 12.68 -6.31 0.73
CA HIS A 143 13.50 -6.12 -0.47
C HIS A 143 12.68 -6.36 -1.74
N ASP A 144 11.99 -7.49 -1.85
CA ASP A 144 11.14 -7.81 -3.00
C ASP A 144 10.04 -6.77 -3.20
N ALA A 145 9.40 -6.31 -2.10
CA ALA A 145 8.41 -5.23 -2.17
C ALA A 145 9.03 -3.91 -2.67
N SER A 146 10.27 -3.60 -2.29
CA SER A 146 11.00 -2.44 -2.80
C SER A 146 11.28 -2.56 -4.30
N VAL A 147 11.72 -3.73 -4.75
CA VAL A 147 11.91 -4.04 -6.18
C VAL A 147 10.60 -3.94 -6.93
N PHE A 148 9.50 -4.45 -6.37
CA PHE A 148 8.16 -4.34 -6.96
C PHE A 148 7.77 -2.88 -7.23
N PHE A 149 7.85 -2.00 -6.23
CA PHE A 149 7.51 -0.59 -6.42
C PHE A 149 8.45 0.13 -7.37
N HIS A 150 9.74 -0.23 -7.40
CA HIS A 150 10.70 0.30 -8.39
C HIS A 150 10.31 -0.11 -9.80
N ASN A 151 10.01 -1.39 -10.01
CA ASN A 151 9.60 -1.93 -11.30
C ASN A 151 8.29 -1.28 -11.80
N MET A 152 7.32 -1.10 -10.92
CA MET A 152 6.08 -0.39 -11.26
C MET A 152 6.35 1.07 -11.67
N ALA A 153 7.23 1.76 -10.95
CA ALA A 153 7.59 3.14 -11.23
C ALA A 153 8.37 3.33 -12.55
N THR A 154 9.02 2.27 -13.03
CA THR A 154 9.79 2.26 -14.29
C THR A 154 9.12 1.49 -15.42
N PHE A 155 7.87 1.06 -15.23
CA PHE A 155 7.10 0.25 -16.18
C PHE A 155 7.79 -1.06 -16.57
N ASN A 156 8.59 -1.64 -15.67
CA ASN A 156 9.25 -2.92 -15.87
C ASN A 156 8.36 -4.07 -15.38
N LEU A 157 7.73 -4.78 -16.30
CA LEU A 157 6.86 -5.93 -16.00
C LEU A 157 7.60 -7.26 -15.88
N GLN A 158 8.90 -7.29 -16.20
CA GLN A 158 9.73 -8.51 -16.22
C GLN A 158 10.60 -8.67 -14.98
N GLY A 159 10.20 -8.05 -13.87
CA GLY A 159 10.91 -8.16 -12.60
C GLY A 159 10.91 -9.60 -12.06
N THR A 160 12.02 -10.00 -11.46
CA THR A 160 12.17 -11.27 -10.73
C THR A 160 12.08 -10.99 -9.22
N TYR A 161 11.40 -11.89 -8.51
CA TYR A 161 11.17 -11.82 -7.07
C TYR A 161 11.48 -13.19 -6.46
N GLU A 162 12.14 -13.22 -5.31
CA GLU A 162 12.56 -14.48 -4.69
C GLU A 162 11.57 -14.96 -3.62
N HIS A 163 10.88 -14.02 -2.95
CA HIS A 163 10.01 -14.28 -1.80
C HIS A 163 8.56 -13.82 -2.03
N LEU A 164 8.33 -12.97 -3.03
CA LEU A 164 6.99 -12.54 -3.43
C LEU A 164 6.56 -13.19 -4.74
N LEU A 165 5.41 -13.83 -4.74
CA LEU A 165 4.76 -14.25 -5.97
C LEU A 165 4.01 -13.07 -6.57
N VAL A 166 4.57 -12.48 -7.62
CA VAL A 166 3.95 -11.38 -8.35
C VAL A 166 3.29 -11.92 -9.61
N CYS A 167 1.97 -11.81 -9.68
CA CYS A 167 1.18 -12.20 -10.84
C CYS A 167 0.63 -10.97 -11.54
N LEU A 168 0.85 -10.87 -12.85
CA LEU A 168 0.24 -9.87 -13.70
C LEU A 168 -1.06 -10.46 -14.25
N LEU A 169 -2.19 -9.89 -13.83
CA LEU A 169 -3.49 -10.27 -14.37
C LEU A 169 -3.69 -9.55 -15.72
N TYR A 170 -3.73 -10.33 -16.78
CA TYR A 170 -4.22 -9.88 -18.09
C TYR A 170 -5.73 -9.64 -17.98
N THR A 171 -6.20 -8.54 -18.48
CA THR A 171 -7.64 -8.22 -18.58
C THR A 171 -8.12 -8.29 -20.01
#